data_e7ed211d1e34b727675d65df7881319c
#
_entry.id   e7ed211d1e34b727675d65df7881319c
#
_cell.length_a   1.000
_cell.length_b   1.000
_cell.length_c   1.000
_cell.angle_alpha   90.00
_cell.angle_beta   90.00
_cell.angle_gamma   90.00
#
_symmetry.space_group_name_H-M   'P 1'
#
loop_
_entity.id
_entity.type
_entity.pdbx_description
1 polymer ?
#
loop_
_entity_poly.entity_id
_entity_poly.type
_entity_poly.pdbx_seq_one_letter_code
_entity_poly.pdbx_strand_id
1 'polypeptide(L)'
;MSKFQFQKATKQQMKARVAISGPAGSGKTTNALQFAKALTGDLSKVAVIDTERGSASLYADRFNGFATLDFTPPYDPRTLCDVIDEAAANGFECLVIDSLSHFWSGEGGVLEQVDKAGSNKFTNGWGQMTPVQNRMVEKILAYPGHVIVTLRSKTAYAVDASGGKAVPRKVGQAPIQRDGLEYEFTLVLDLDRDHSVGISKTRCAALETTGFVNGTELPNLINTFITWLGEGDTATVPVKTAKVRLYNAFIDKGWKQTEAKSQAAHLWSEADVSGDKITQDNLDSLLARVPAAAEETDVFAVDTEEVAS
;
A
#
# COMPACT_ATOMS: atom_id res chain seq x y z
N MET A 1 29.86 23.46 3.01
CA MET A 1 28.38 23.52 3.11
C MET A 1 27.94 22.39 4.03
N SER A 2 27.05 22.66 4.99
CA SER A 2 26.52 21.62 5.89
C SER A 2 25.80 20.54 5.08
N LYS A 3 26.07 19.26 5.38
CA LYS A 3 25.41 18.10 4.75
C LYS A 3 23.96 17.95 5.19
N PHE A 4 23.57 18.58 6.30
CA PHE A 4 22.26 18.50 6.92
C PHE A 4 21.69 19.91 7.14
N GLN A 5 20.42 20.11 6.80
CA GLN A 5 19.71 21.37 7.00
C GLN A 5 18.42 21.11 7.77
N PHE A 6 18.20 21.84 8.87
CA PHE A 6 16.93 21.88 9.58
C PHE A 6 16.01 22.93 8.95
N GLN A 7 14.75 22.57 8.73
CA GLN A 7 13.72 23.48 8.23
C GLN A 7 12.58 23.58 9.25
N LYS A 8 11.88 24.73 9.25
CA LYS A 8 10.67 24.88 10.07
C LYS A 8 9.63 23.87 9.56
N ALA A 9 9.09 23.07 10.48
CA ALA A 9 8.04 22.12 10.14
C ALA A 9 6.73 22.87 9.77
N THR A 10 6.12 22.47 8.66
CA THR A 10 4.77 22.85 8.26
C THR A 10 3.96 21.58 8.03
N LYS A 11 2.65 21.62 8.30
CA LYS A 11 1.77 20.51 7.98
C LYS A 11 1.69 20.39 6.46
N GLN A 12 1.84 19.18 5.94
CA GLN A 12 1.70 18.88 4.52
C GLN A 12 0.52 17.94 4.30
N GLN A 13 -0.12 18.05 3.16
CA GLN A 13 -1.12 17.09 2.70
C GLN A 13 -0.48 15.71 2.58
N MET A 14 -1.22 14.67 2.95
CA MET A 14 -0.72 13.30 2.98
C MET A 14 -1.68 12.34 2.32
N LYS A 15 -1.14 11.31 1.69
CA LYS A 15 -1.92 10.14 1.26
C LYS A 15 -2.22 9.26 2.47
N ALA A 16 -3.44 8.71 2.52
CA ALA A 16 -3.87 7.83 3.61
C ALA A 16 -3.04 6.55 3.68
N ARG A 17 -2.72 6.13 4.90
CA ARG A 17 -2.21 4.79 5.24
C ARG A 17 -3.10 4.26 6.34
N VAL A 18 -4.06 3.41 5.97
CA VAL A 18 -5.11 2.91 6.89
C VAL A 18 -4.96 1.40 7.06
N ALA A 19 -5.01 0.93 8.30
CA ALA A 19 -5.13 -0.48 8.61
C ALA A 19 -6.48 -0.75 9.29
N ILE A 20 -7.15 -1.82 8.87
CA ILE A 20 -8.46 -2.24 9.40
C ILE A 20 -8.33 -3.67 9.89
N SER A 21 -8.31 -3.85 11.19
CA SER A 21 -8.18 -5.15 11.86
C SER A 21 -9.54 -5.65 12.33
N GLY A 22 -9.72 -6.98 12.35
CA GLY A 22 -10.95 -7.56 12.90
C GLY A 22 -11.14 -9.04 12.56
N PRO A 23 -12.04 -9.73 13.28
CA PRO A 23 -12.36 -11.13 13.03
C PRO A 23 -13.09 -11.33 11.69
N ALA A 24 -13.26 -12.60 11.30
CA ALA A 24 -14.08 -12.93 10.14
C ALA A 24 -15.52 -12.41 10.32
N GLY A 25 -16.08 -11.82 9.26
CA GLY A 25 -17.43 -11.27 9.26
C GLY A 25 -17.60 -9.91 9.94
N SER A 26 -16.53 -9.25 10.43
CA SER A 26 -16.64 -7.92 11.06
C SER A 26 -16.81 -6.75 10.07
N GLY A 27 -16.82 -7.00 8.76
CA GLY A 27 -17.04 -5.96 7.76
C GLY A 27 -15.76 -5.26 7.25
N LYS A 28 -14.57 -5.86 7.41
CA LYS A 28 -13.29 -5.26 6.98
C LYS A 28 -13.30 -4.81 5.52
N THR A 29 -13.65 -5.71 4.60
CA THR A 29 -13.73 -5.44 3.16
C THR A 29 -14.71 -4.30 2.85
N THR A 30 -15.91 -4.34 3.46
CA THR A 30 -16.92 -3.27 3.30
C THR A 30 -16.37 -1.92 3.74
N ASN A 31 -15.74 -1.85 4.91
CA ASN A 31 -15.18 -0.61 5.43
C ASN A 31 -14.00 -0.13 4.58
N ALA A 32 -13.13 -1.04 4.12
CA ALA A 32 -12.03 -0.69 3.21
C ALA A 32 -12.54 -0.07 1.91
N LEU A 33 -13.58 -0.63 1.29
CA LEU A 33 -14.19 -0.08 0.08
C LEU A 33 -14.91 1.25 0.33
N GLN A 34 -15.53 1.46 1.51
CA GLN A 34 -16.11 2.76 1.90
C GLN A 34 -15.02 3.84 2.03
N PHE A 35 -13.91 3.53 2.70
CA PHE A 35 -12.76 4.42 2.78
C PHE A 35 -12.19 4.73 1.39
N ALA A 36 -11.95 3.69 0.57
CA ALA A 36 -11.42 3.86 -0.79
C ALA A 36 -12.30 4.78 -1.63
N LYS A 37 -13.64 4.56 -1.61
CA LYS A 37 -14.61 5.39 -2.31
C LYS A 37 -14.58 6.84 -1.84
N ALA A 38 -14.49 7.06 -0.54
CA ALA A 38 -14.47 8.42 0.03
C ALA A 38 -13.15 9.15 -0.26
N LEU A 39 -12.01 8.43 -0.32
CA LEU A 39 -10.69 8.97 -0.62
C LEU A 39 -10.51 9.34 -2.10
N THR A 40 -11.12 8.59 -3.01
CA THR A 40 -10.94 8.80 -4.46
C THR A 40 -12.13 9.49 -5.14
N GLY A 41 -13.29 9.47 -4.49
CA GLY A 41 -14.56 9.91 -5.10
C GLY A 41 -15.08 8.97 -6.20
N ASP A 42 -14.23 8.13 -6.77
CA ASP A 42 -14.53 7.21 -7.87
C ASP A 42 -13.82 5.87 -7.68
N LEU A 43 -14.59 4.79 -7.60
CA LEU A 43 -14.05 3.45 -7.41
C LEU A 43 -13.31 2.90 -8.63
N SER A 44 -13.48 3.45 -9.82
CA SER A 44 -12.67 3.06 -11.00
C SER A 44 -11.18 3.35 -10.82
N LYS A 45 -10.83 4.20 -9.85
CA LYS A 45 -9.47 4.55 -9.45
C LYS A 45 -8.91 3.67 -8.33
N VAL A 46 -9.63 2.63 -7.95
CA VAL A 46 -9.28 1.73 -6.84
C VAL A 46 -8.92 0.36 -7.35
N ALA A 47 -7.76 -0.13 -6.92
CA ALA A 47 -7.37 -1.53 -7.10
C ALA A 47 -7.48 -2.29 -5.78
N VAL A 48 -8.01 -3.50 -5.83
CA VAL A 48 -8.11 -4.43 -4.69
C VAL A 48 -7.24 -5.66 -4.97
N ILE A 49 -6.24 -5.90 -4.15
CA ILE A 49 -5.49 -7.16 -4.12
C ILE A 49 -6.25 -8.09 -3.17
N ASP A 50 -6.99 -9.03 -3.72
CA ASP A 50 -7.84 -9.97 -2.98
C ASP A 50 -7.09 -11.28 -2.72
N THR A 51 -6.81 -11.57 -1.46
CA THR A 51 -6.24 -12.86 -1.01
C THR A 51 -7.29 -13.79 -0.40
N GLU A 52 -8.55 -13.36 -0.39
CA GLU A 52 -9.70 -14.07 0.18
C GLU A 52 -10.51 -14.83 -0.90
N ARG A 53 -9.82 -15.30 -1.96
CA ARG A 53 -10.38 -16.14 -3.03
C ARG A 53 -11.55 -15.51 -3.80
N GLY A 54 -11.37 -14.28 -4.26
CA GLY A 54 -12.37 -13.58 -5.06
C GLY A 54 -13.53 -13.00 -4.23
N SER A 55 -13.39 -12.95 -2.90
CA SER A 55 -14.46 -12.44 -2.02
C SER A 55 -14.75 -10.96 -2.25
N ALA A 56 -13.76 -10.17 -2.69
CA ALA A 56 -13.95 -8.76 -3.01
C ALA A 56 -14.98 -8.55 -4.14
N SER A 57 -15.00 -9.44 -5.12
CA SER A 57 -15.94 -9.38 -6.25
C SER A 57 -17.41 -9.52 -5.84
N LEU A 58 -17.69 -10.14 -4.68
CA LEU A 58 -19.04 -10.22 -4.12
C LEU A 58 -19.63 -8.86 -3.72
N TYR A 59 -18.80 -7.85 -3.61
CA TYR A 59 -19.20 -6.49 -3.25
C TYR A 59 -19.43 -5.59 -4.48
N ALA A 60 -19.22 -6.09 -5.71
CA ALA A 60 -19.33 -5.32 -6.94
C ALA A 60 -20.72 -4.71 -7.15
N ASP A 61 -21.79 -5.38 -6.70
CA ASP A 61 -23.16 -4.84 -6.79
C ASP A 61 -23.36 -3.59 -5.93
N ARG A 62 -22.67 -3.54 -4.77
CA ARG A 62 -22.77 -2.43 -3.81
C ARG A 62 -21.73 -1.35 -4.07
N PHE A 63 -20.54 -1.75 -4.54
CA PHE A 63 -19.37 -0.91 -4.77
C PHE A 63 -18.90 -1.11 -6.22
N ASN A 64 -19.67 -0.57 -7.17
CA ASN A 64 -19.37 -0.73 -8.58
C ASN A 64 -18.15 0.08 -9.00
N GLY A 65 -17.27 -0.51 -9.81
CA GLY A 65 -16.21 0.18 -10.54
C GLY A 65 -14.77 -0.17 -10.13
N PHE A 66 -14.51 -0.72 -8.95
CA PHE A 66 -13.13 -1.05 -8.56
C PHE A 66 -12.56 -2.22 -9.39
N ALA A 67 -11.24 -2.17 -9.61
CA ALA A 67 -10.51 -3.29 -10.19
C ALA A 67 -10.09 -4.27 -9.09
N THR A 68 -10.06 -5.57 -9.39
CA THR A 68 -9.59 -6.60 -8.45
C THR A 68 -8.58 -7.51 -9.09
N LEU A 69 -7.59 -7.94 -8.31
CA LEU A 69 -6.62 -8.97 -8.64
C LEU A 69 -6.73 -10.08 -7.60
N ASP A 70 -7.14 -11.27 -8.02
CA ASP A 70 -7.17 -12.46 -7.17
C ASP A 70 -5.75 -12.97 -6.94
N PHE A 71 -5.22 -12.72 -5.75
CA PHE A 71 -3.89 -13.18 -5.37
C PHE A 71 -3.99 -14.56 -4.69
N THR A 72 -3.49 -15.58 -5.38
CA THR A 72 -3.52 -16.98 -4.91
C THR A 72 -2.18 -17.39 -4.30
N PRO A 73 -2.13 -18.44 -3.44
CA PRO A 73 -0.88 -18.97 -2.92
C PRO A 73 0.12 -19.32 -4.03
N PRO A 74 1.42 -19.17 -3.79
CA PRO A 74 2.04 -18.76 -2.53
C PRO A 74 1.95 -17.25 -2.29
N TYR A 75 1.66 -16.85 -1.03
CA TYR A 75 1.59 -15.45 -0.62
C TYR A 75 2.97 -14.88 -0.33
N ASP A 76 3.83 -14.87 -1.35
CA ASP A 76 5.20 -14.34 -1.21
C ASP A 76 5.18 -12.81 -1.12
N PRO A 77 5.80 -12.21 -0.08
CA PRO A 77 5.91 -10.75 0.05
C PRO A 77 6.63 -10.06 -1.12
N ARG A 78 7.50 -10.78 -1.84
CA ARG A 78 8.21 -10.25 -3.01
C ARG A 78 7.24 -10.04 -4.17
N THR A 79 6.40 -11.04 -4.44
CA THR A 79 5.36 -10.95 -5.47
C THR A 79 4.35 -9.84 -5.15
N LEU A 80 4.02 -9.64 -3.86
CA LEU A 80 3.19 -8.49 -3.47
C LEU A 80 3.84 -7.16 -3.85
N CYS A 81 5.16 -7.03 -3.67
CA CYS A 81 5.87 -5.82 -4.09
C CYS A 81 5.72 -5.55 -5.59
N ASP A 82 5.81 -6.59 -6.42
CA ASP A 82 5.67 -6.47 -7.88
C ASP A 82 4.23 -6.05 -8.26
N VAL A 83 3.22 -6.63 -7.60
CA VAL A 83 1.80 -6.26 -7.81
C VAL A 83 1.51 -4.82 -7.37
N ILE A 84 2.14 -4.34 -6.29
CA ILE A 84 2.04 -2.94 -5.85
C ILE A 84 2.64 -2.00 -6.91
N ASP A 85 3.77 -2.37 -7.52
CA ASP A 85 4.38 -1.59 -8.61
C ASP A 85 3.48 -1.55 -9.84
N GLU A 86 2.87 -2.68 -10.19
CA GLU A 86 1.91 -2.76 -11.30
C GLU A 86 0.68 -1.88 -11.06
N ALA A 87 0.12 -1.90 -9.83
CA ALA A 87 -0.99 -1.03 -9.47
C ALA A 87 -0.63 0.46 -9.58
N ALA A 88 0.59 0.83 -9.18
CA ALA A 88 1.09 2.20 -9.30
C ALA A 88 1.29 2.60 -10.79
N ALA A 89 1.82 1.69 -11.63
CA ALA A 89 2.03 1.90 -13.05
C ALA A 89 0.71 2.09 -13.81
N ASN A 90 -0.34 1.39 -13.38
CA ASN A 90 -1.69 1.54 -13.93
C ASN A 90 -2.44 2.79 -13.40
N GLY A 91 -1.82 3.59 -12.53
CA GLY A 91 -2.36 4.88 -12.10
C GLY A 91 -3.51 4.80 -11.08
N PHE A 92 -3.68 3.68 -10.38
CA PHE A 92 -4.69 3.59 -9.33
C PHE A 92 -4.38 4.56 -8.18
N GLU A 93 -5.35 5.39 -7.82
CA GLU A 93 -5.21 6.40 -6.77
C GLU A 93 -5.34 5.81 -5.36
N CYS A 94 -5.95 4.63 -5.22
CA CYS A 94 -6.08 3.91 -3.96
C CYS A 94 -5.87 2.41 -4.16
N LEU A 95 -5.03 1.84 -3.32
CA LEU A 95 -4.76 0.41 -3.25
C LEU A 95 -5.37 -0.18 -1.98
N VAL A 96 -6.16 -1.23 -2.13
CA VAL A 96 -6.68 -2.03 -1.01
C VAL A 96 -6.00 -3.40 -1.04
N ILE A 97 -5.44 -3.84 0.10
CA ILE A 97 -4.86 -5.19 0.26
C ILE A 97 -5.73 -5.96 1.24
N ASP A 98 -6.50 -6.89 0.76
CA ASP A 98 -7.46 -7.67 1.55
C ASP A 98 -7.22 -9.19 1.41
N SER A 99 -6.45 -9.81 2.35
CA SER A 99 -5.89 -9.26 3.57
C SER A 99 -4.35 -9.36 3.57
N LEU A 100 -3.68 -8.38 4.18
CA LEU A 100 -2.21 -8.39 4.35
C LEU A 100 -1.74 -9.54 5.28
N SER A 101 -2.63 -10.11 6.09
CA SER A 101 -2.30 -11.21 7.02
C SER A 101 -1.85 -12.49 6.31
N HIS A 102 -2.26 -12.73 5.07
CA HIS A 102 -1.84 -13.91 4.32
C HIS A 102 -0.34 -13.86 3.96
N PHE A 103 0.20 -12.69 3.68
CA PHE A 103 1.65 -12.52 3.41
C PHE A 103 2.51 -12.73 4.66
N TRP A 104 1.90 -12.71 5.84
CA TRP A 104 2.55 -13.04 7.10
C TRP A 104 2.45 -14.53 7.43
N SER A 105 1.22 -15.05 7.54
CA SER A 105 0.92 -16.39 8.09
C SER A 105 0.25 -17.34 7.10
N GLY A 106 0.05 -16.95 5.84
CA GLY A 106 -0.49 -17.83 4.80
C GLY A 106 0.59 -18.72 4.17
N GLU A 107 0.16 -19.59 3.28
CA GLU A 107 1.04 -20.47 2.49
C GLU A 107 2.03 -19.65 1.66
N GLY A 108 3.33 -19.91 1.81
CA GLY A 108 4.39 -19.11 1.19
C GLY A 108 4.65 -17.76 1.85
N GLY A 109 3.93 -17.41 2.92
CA GLY A 109 4.13 -16.18 3.69
C GLY A 109 5.42 -16.18 4.52
N VAL A 110 5.67 -15.07 5.20
CA VAL A 110 6.93 -14.84 5.96
C VAL A 110 7.19 -15.97 6.97
N LEU A 111 6.17 -16.34 7.78
CA LEU A 111 6.36 -17.35 8.83
C LEU A 111 6.75 -18.70 8.25
N GLU A 112 6.08 -19.15 7.20
CA GLU A 112 6.40 -20.43 6.57
C GLU A 112 7.80 -20.41 5.92
N GLN A 113 8.21 -19.29 5.31
CA GLN A 113 9.54 -19.15 4.74
C GLN A 113 10.63 -19.13 5.84
N VAL A 114 10.35 -18.53 7.00
CA VAL A 114 11.25 -18.59 8.17
C VAL A 114 11.42 -20.03 8.64
N ASP A 115 10.33 -20.78 8.76
CA ASP A 115 10.36 -22.18 9.19
C ASP A 115 11.11 -23.08 8.19
N LYS A 116 10.87 -22.91 6.89
CA LYS A 116 11.56 -23.64 5.82
C LYS A 116 13.07 -23.34 5.77
N ALA A 117 13.48 -22.10 6.05
CA ALA A 117 14.89 -21.73 6.09
C ALA A 117 15.64 -22.37 7.27
N GLY A 118 14.93 -22.83 8.28
CA GLY A 118 15.44 -23.55 9.44
C GLY A 118 16.24 -22.67 10.41
N SER A 119 16.58 -23.24 11.57
CA SER A 119 17.40 -22.61 12.60
C SER A 119 18.70 -23.39 12.82
N ASN A 120 19.59 -23.42 11.84
CA ASN A 120 20.95 -23.89 12.12
C ASN A 120 21.84 -22.67 12.51
N LYS A 121 23.03 -22.96 13.06
CA LYS A 121 23.97 -21.92 13.53
C LYS A 121 24.38 -20.90 12.45
N PHE A 122 24.15 -21.21 11.16
CA PHE A 122 24.61 -20.41 10.01
C PHE A 122 23.46 -19.81 9.20
N THR A 123 22.22 -20.32 9.33
CA THR A 123 21.06 -19.84 8.62
C THR A 123 19.95 -19.53 9.62
N ASN A 124 19.80 -18.23 9.92
CA ASN A 124 18.66 -17.76 10.69
C ASN A 124 17.56 -17.35 9.71
N GLY A 125 16.46 -18.10 9.67
CA GLY A 125 15.31 -17.79 8.80
C GLY A 125 14.82 -16.36 8.97
N TRP A 126 14.82 -15.83 10.18
CA TRP A 126 14.50 -14.42 10.45
C TRP A 126 15.51 -13.45 9.84
N GLY A 127 16.80 -13.78 9.84
CA GLY A 127 17.84 -12.96 9.19
C GLY A 127 17.59 -12.80 7.70
N GLN A 128 17.05 -13.83 7.05
CA GLN A 128 16.70 -13.79 5.63
C GLN A 128 15.37 -13.08 5.38
N MET A 129 14.35 -13.33 6.20
CA MET A 129 12.99 -12.86 5.94
C MET A 129 12.70 -11.47 6.50
N THR A 130 13.44 -11.00 7.52
CA THR A 130 13.27 -9.63 8.04
C THR A 130 13.50 -8.56 6.97
N PRO A 131 14.56 -8.61 6.13
CA PRO A 131 14.72 -7.66 5.03
C PRO A 131 13.59 -7.72 4.01
N VAL A 132 13.06 -8.92 3.71
CA VAL A 132 11.94 -9.09 2.78
C VAL A 132 10.66 -8.47 3.35
N GLN A 133 10.36 -8.74 4.61
CA GLN A 133 9.22 -8.14 5.32
C GLN A 133 9.33 -6.61 5.36
N ASN A 134 10.51 -6.09 5.71
CA ASN A 134 10.73 -4.64 5.75
C ASN A 134 10.54 -4.01 4.36
N ARG A 135 11.07 -4.64 3.30
CA ARG A 135 10.89 -4.17 1.92
C ARG A 135 9.42 -4.12 1.53
N MET A 136 8.63 -5.14 1.88
CA MET A 136 7.19 -5.15 1.63
C MET A 136 6.49 -3.98 2.34
N VAL A 137 6.80 -3.75 3.61
CA VAL A 137 6.23 -2.62 4.38
C VAL A 137 6.63 -1.29 3.75
N GLU A 138 7.90 -1.08 3.45
CA GLU A 138 8.38 0.13 2.77
C GLU A 138 7.67 0.36 1.43
N LYS A 139 7.42 -0.71 0.67
CA LYS A 139 6.71 -0.64 -0.60
C LYS A 139 5.26 -0.18 -0.44
N ILE A 140 4.56 -0.71 0.57
CA ILE A 140 3.20 -0.29 0.95
C ILE A 140 3.19 1.20 1.34
N LEU A 141 4.16 1.64 2.14
CA LEU A 141 4.24 3.02 2.61
C LEU A 141 4.64 4.01 1.50
N ALA A 142 5.46 3.56 0.55
CA ALA A 142 5.94 4.37 -0.57
C ALA A 142 4.94 4.45 -1.75
N TYR A 143 3.81 3.75 -1.69
CA TYR A 143 2.80 3.82 -2.75
C TYR A 143 2.35 5.27 -3.00
N PRO A 144 2.31 5.76 -4.26
CA PRO A 144 2.03 7.17 -4.55
C PRO A 144 0.60 7.59 -4.20
N GLY A 145 -0.36 6.66 -4.22
CA GLY A 145 -1.76 6.87 -3.85
C GLY A 145 -2.05 6.57 -2.37
N HIS A 146 -3.33 6.44 -2.05
CA HIS A 146 -3.79 5.97 -0.74
C HIS A 146 -3.61 4.47 -0.60
N VAL A 147 -3.37 3.98 0.60
CA VAL A 147 -3.31 2.54 0.88
C VAL A 147 -4.19 2.20 2.07
N ILE A 148 -4.97 1.15 1.89
CA ILE A 148 -5.81 0.54 2.92
C ILE A 148 -5.43 -0.93 2.99
N VAL A 149 -5.10 -1.42 4.16
CA VAL A 149 -4.86 -2.84 4.38
C VAL A 149 -5.88 -3.41 5.34
N THR A 150 -6.36 -4.61 5.09
CA THR A 150 -7.12 -5.35 6.11
C THR A 150 -6.23 -6.37 6.80
N LEU A 151 -6.49 -6.58 8.07
CA LEU A 151 -5.78 -7.53 8.92
C LEU A 151 -6.78 -8.46 9.58
N ARG A 152 -6.55 -9.76 9.49
CA ARG A 152 -7.26 -10.73 10.30
C ARG A 152 -6.81 -10.59 11.74
N SER A 153 -7.73 -10.75 12.69
CA SER A 153 -7.40 -10.74 14.12
C SER A 153 -7.64 -12.10 14.77
N LYS A 154 -6.88 -12.36 15.81
CA LYS A 154 -7.04 -13.49 16.73
C LYS A 154 -7.33 -12.98 18.13
N THR A 155 -7.98 -13.81 18.95
CA THR A 155 -8.15 -13.49 20.36
C THR A 155 -6.79 -13.36 21.04
N ALA A 156 -6.54 -12.22 21.67
CA ALA A 156 -5.36 -11.99 22.49
C ALA A 156 -5.62 -12.44 23.93
N TYR A 157 -4.63 -13.14 24.51
CA TYR A 157 -4.65 -13.58 25.91
C TYR A 157 -3.46 -12.98 26.64
N ALA A 158 -3.69 -12.40 27.81
CA ALA A 158 -2.62 -12.13 28.77
C ALA A 158 -2.58 -13.27 29.79
N VAL A 159 -1.37 -13.60 30.24
CA VAL A 159 -1.18 -14.57 31.32
C VAL A 159 -1.19 -13.80 32.63
N ASP A 160 -2.22 -14.02 33.45
CA ASP A 160 -2.28 -13.46 34.79
C ASP A 160 -1.56 -14.45 35.74
N ALA A 161 -0.44 -14.01 36.30
CA ALA A 161 0.38 -14.81 37.24
C ALA A 161 0.16 -14.41 38.73
N SER A 162 -0.78 -13.50 39.02
CA SER A 162 -0.97 -12.94 40.35
C SER A 162 -1.40 -13.95 41.44
N GLY A 163 -1.87 -15.15 41.04
CA GLY A 163 -2.33 -16.22 41.95
C GLY A 163 -1.47 -17.47 42.01
N GLY A 164 -0.21 -17.44 41.56
CA GLY A 164 0.69 -18.62 41.59
C GLY A 164 0.39 -19.71 40.55
N LYS A 165 -0.66 -19.58 39.75
CA LYS A 165 -0.94 -20.37 38.55
C LYS A 165 -1.14 -19.40 37.37
N ALA A 166 -0.43 -19.68 36.27
CA ALA A 166 -0.60 -18.94 35.04
C ALA A 166 -2.00 -19.21 34.44
N VAL A 167 -2.90 -18.25 34.52
CA VAL A 167 -4.27 -18.36 33.97
C VAL A 167 -4.36 -17.43 32.74
N PRO A 168 -4.65 -17.98 31.54
CA PRO A 168 -4.89 -17.16 30.37
C PRO A 168 -6.17 -16.33 30.53
N ARG A 169 -6.04 -15.02 30.45
CA ARG A 169 -7.18 -14.08 30.45
C ARG A 169 -7.30 -13.46 29.06
N LYS A 170 -8.50 -13.50 28.48
CA LYS A 170 -8.80 -12.79 27.23
C LYS A 170 -8.67 -11.28 27.46
N VAL A 171 -7.79 -10.61 26.70
CA VAL A 171 -7.54 -9.17 26.84
C VAL A 171 -7.96 -8.36 25.61
N GLY A 172 -8.49 -9.03 24.57
CA GLY A 172 -8.92 -8.34 23.36
C GLY A 172 -8.67 -9.14 22.10
N GLN A 173 -8.40 -8.45 21.02
CA GLN A 173 -8.03 -9.00 19.74
C GLN A 173 -6.64 -8.45 19.36
N ALA A 174 -5.84 -9.25 18.67
CA ALA A 174 -4.56 -8.83 18.10
C ALA A 174 -4.53 -9.14 16.60
N PRO A 175 -4.01 -8.24 15.76
CA PRO A 175 -3.88 -8.50 14.33
C PRO A 175 -2.93 -9.68 14.09
N ILE A 176 -3.22 -10.47 13.05
CA ILE A 176 -2.33 -11.53 12.58
C ILE A 176 -1.34 -10.90 11.61
N GLN A 177 -0.28 -10.35 12.16
CA GLN A 177 0.82 -9.71 11.45
C GLN A 177 2.02 -9.60 12.41
N ARG A 178 3.16 -9.13 11.89
CA ARG A 178 4.32 -8.80 12.71
C ARG A 178 3.95 -7.68 13.71
N ASP A 179 4.34 -7.88 14.96
CA ASP A 179 4.13 -6.87 16.01
C ASP A 179 4.82 -5.55 15.63
N GLY A 180 4.13 -4.45 15.87
CA GLY A 180 4.63 -3.11 15.58
C GLY A 180 4.27 -2.57 14.20
N LEU A 181 3.68 -3.38 13.31
CA LEU A 181 3.24 -2.91 11.99
C LEU A 181 2.23 -1.75 12.08
N GLU A 182 1.41 -1.72 13.12
CA GLU A 182 0.42 -0.68 13.38
C GLU A 182 1.03 0.72 13.51
N TYR A 183 2.31 0.81 13.93
CA TYR A 183 3.00 2.11 14.06
C TYR A 183 3.26 2.79 12.71
N GLU A 184 3.24 2.04 11.63
CA GLU A 184 3.50 2.55 10.28
C GLU A 184 2.28 3.27 9.67
N PHE A 185 1.07 2.93 10.11
CA PHE A 185 -0.16 3.51 9.56
C PHE A 185 -0.53 4.84 10.22
N THR A 186 -1.22 5.70 9.49
CA THR A 186 -1.75 6.99 9.99
C THR A 186 -3.03 6.82 10.80
N LEU A 187 -3.82 5.78 10.45
CA LEU A 187 -5.06 5.41 11.13
C LEU A 187 -5.13 3.88 11.23
N VAL A 188 -5.43 3.36 12.42
CA VAL A 188 -5.67 1.94 12.66
C VAL A 188 -7.03 1.79 13.31
N LEU A 189 -7.87 0.96 12.68
CA LEU A 189 -9.22 0.67 13.12
C LEU A 189 -9.32 -0.79 13.52
N ASP A 190 -9.95 -1.04 14.66
CA ASP A 190 -10.30 -2.38 15.15
C ASP A 190 -11.81 -2.59 15.06
N LEU A 191 -12.22 -3.57 14.26
CA LEU A 191 -13.61 -3.92 14.08
C LEU A 191 -13.99 -5.08 14.99
N ASP A 192 -15.15 -4.99 15.61
CA ASP A 192 -15.72 -6.10 16.38
C ASP A 192 -16.83 -6.82 15.57
N ARG A 193 -17.31 -7.95 16.08
CA ARG A 193 -18.34 -8.78 15.41
C ARG A 193 -19.69 -8.11 15.29
N ASP A 194 -19.98 -7.16 16.15
CA ASP A 194 -21.19 -6.34 16.11
C ASP A 194 -21.08 -5.14 15.15
N HIS A 195 -19.98 -5.12 14.36
CA HIS A 195 -19.65 -4.04 13.42
C HIS A 195 -19.34 -2.70 14.08
N SER A 196 -19.08 -2.67 15.39
CA SER A 196 -18.50 -1.50 16.02
C SER A 196 -17.06 -1.30 15.57
N VAL A 197 -16.65 -0.03 15.46
CA VAL A 197 -15.33 0.39 14.97
C VAL A 197 -14.64 1.16 16.08
N GLY A 198 -13.53 0.62 16.59
CA GLY A 198 -12.65 1.31 17.52
C GLY A 198 -11.45 1.91 16.81
N ILE A 199 -10.95 3.03 17.30
CA ILE A 199 -9.69 3.62 16.83
C ILE A 199 -8.59 3.19 17.80
N SER A 200 -7.69 2.31 17.36
CA SER A 200 -6.54 1.87 18.17
C SER A 200 -5.32 2.76 17.98
N LYS A 201 -5.22 3.45 16.83
CA LYS A 201 -4.19 4.45 16.57
C LYS A 201 -4.69 5.50 15.60
N THR A 202 -4.37 6.75 15.85
CA THR A 202 -4.57 7.85 14.90
C THR A 202 -3.45 8.89 15.04
N ARG A 203 -3.16 9.61 13.96
CA ARG A 203 -2.36 10.85 13.97
C ARG A 203 -3.26 12.08 13.77
N CYS A 204 -4.55 11.88 13.56
CA CYS A 204 -5.55 12.94 13.42
C CYS A 204 -6.06 13.34 14.80
N ALA A 205 -5.66 14.50 15.28
CA ALA A 205 -6.04 15.01 16.60
C ALA A 205 -7.56 15.07 16.80
N ALA A 206 -8.32 15.35 15.74
CA ALA A 206 -9.79 15.40 15.80
C ALA A 206 -10.43 14.01 16.08
N LEU A 207 -9.67 12.91 15.93
CA LEU A 207 -10.13 11.54 16.16
C LEU A 207 -9.55 10.93 17.45
N GLU A 208 -8.63 11.59 18.15
CA GLU A 208 -7.96 11.03 19.34
C GLU A 208 -8.90 10.71 20.49
N THR A 209 -9.98 11.47 20.64
CA THR A 209 -10.99 11.25 21.68
C THR A 209 -12.19 10.42 21.23
N THR A 210 -12.18 9.99 19.95
CA THR A 210 -13.23 9.15 19.41
C THR A 210 -13.07 7.73 19.95
N GLY A 211 -14.03 7.27 20.71
CA GLY A 211 -14.08 5.89 21.21
C GLY A 211 -14.55 4.90 20.13
N PHE A 212 -15.41 3.96 20.51
CA PHE A 212 -16.08 3.10 19.53
C PHE A 212 -17.18 3.88 18.82
N VAL A 213 -17.21 3.77 17.50
CA VAL A 213 -18.29 4.27 16.66
C VAL A 213 -19.09 3.10 16.08
N ASN A 214 -20.38 3.28 15.93
CA ASN A 214 -21.21 2.31 15.22
C ASN A 214 -21.13 2.54 13.71
N GLY A 215 -21.64 1.60 12.90
CA GLY A 215 -21.55 1.68 11.46
C GLY A 215 -22.23 2.91 10.84
N THR A 216 -23.16 3.58 11.52
CA THR A 216 -23.83 4.80 11.04
C THR A 216 -22.99 6.05 11.24
N GLU A 217 -22.03 6.02 12.16
CA GLU A 217 -21.10 7.13 12.44
C GLU A 217 -19.80 7.02 11.62
N LEU A 218 -19.52 5.87 11.04
CA LEU A 218 -18.34 5.64 10.23
C LEU A 218 -18.14 6.67 9.10
N PRO A 219 -19.15 7.12 8.33
CA PRO A 219 -18.97 8.15 7.33
C PRO A 219 -18.43 9.48 7.91
N ASN A 220 -18.84 9.85 9.12
CA ASN A 220 -18.35 11.05 9.79
C ASN A 220 -16.87 10.90 10.18
N LEU A 221 -16.48 9.74 10.70
CA LEU A 221 -15.08 9.42 10.99
C LEU A 221 -14.22 9.52 9.72
N ILE A 222 -14.67 8.90 8.63
CA ILE A 222 -14.00 8.93 7.34
C ILE A 222 -13.83 10.37 6.84
N ASN A 223 -14.89 11.17 6.85
CA ASN A 223 -14.86 12.56 6.39
C ASN A 223 -13.92 13.41 7.25
N THR A 224 -13.93 13.26 8.57
CA THR A 224 -13.02 13.94 9.48
C THR A 224 -11.56 13.59 9.17
N PHE A 225 -11.27 12.32 8.93
CA PHE A 225 -9.93 11.88 8.57
C PHE A 225 -9.46 12.42 7.21
N ILE A 226 -10.32 12.39 6.18
CA ILE A 226 -10.01 12.92 4.85
C ILE A 226 -9.77 14.43 4.90
N THR A 227 -10.61 15.18 5.61
CA THR A 227 -10.41 16.62 5.81
C THR A 227 -9.05 16.89 6.43
N TRP A 228 -8.70 16.16 7.47
CA TRP A 228 -7.40 16.28 8.13
C TRP A 228 -6.21 15.95 7.22
N LEU A 229 -6.33 14.93 6.34
CA LEU A 229 -5.29 14.58 5.36
C LEU A 229 -5.05 15.69 4.34
N GLY A 230 -6.12 16.41 3.95
CA GLY A 230 -6.08 17.50 2.99
C GLY A 230 -5.61 18.84 3.56
N GLU A 231 -5.45 18.95 4.89
CA GLU A 231 -4.97 20.18 5.52
C GLU A 231 -3.48 20.39 5.32
N GLY A 232 -3.08 21.65 5.17
CA GLY A 232 -1.68 22.08 5.07
C GLY A 232 -1.21 22.31 3.64
N ASP A 233 0.10 22.49 3.52
CA ASP A 233 0.73 22.76 2.22
C ASP A 233 0.74 21.51 1.35
N THR A 234 0.59 21.68 0.04
CA THR A 234 0.77 20.56 -0.91
C THR A 234 2.18 20.01 -0.77
N ALA A 235 2.30 18.69 -0.64
CA ALA A 235 3.59 18.02 -0.55
C ALA A 235 4.48 18.37 -1.75
N THR A 236 5.73 18.75 -1.50
CA THR A 236 6.67 19.15 -2.55
C THR A 236 7.88 18.23 -2.58
N VAL A 237 8.41 18.00 -3.78
CA VAL A 237 9.60 17.19 -4.03
C VAL A 237 10.71 18.09 -4.57
N PRO A 238 11.96 17.97 -4.07
CA PRO A 238 13.08 18.68 -4.67
C PRO A 238 13.23 18.34 -6.16
N VAL A 239 13.45 19.35 -7.00
CA VAL A 239 13.61 19.21 -8.47
C VAL A 239 14.62 18.11 -8.83
N LYS A 240 15.76 18.06 -8.14
CA LYS A 240 16.77 17.02 -8.38
C LYS A 240 16.22 15.60 -8.18
N THR A 241 15.48 15.39 -7.10
CA THR A 241 14.85 14.10 -6.78
C THR A 241 13.76 13.75 -7.79
N ALA A 242 12.91 14.72 -8.13
CA ALA A 242 11.83 14.55 -9.09
C ALA A 242 12.34 14.17 -10.49
N LYS A 243 13.41 14.82 -10.97
CA LYS A 243 14.06 14.48 -12.25
C LYS A 243 14.64 13.06 -12.26
N VAL A 244 15.24 12.62 -11.15
CA VAL A 244 15.74 11.24 -11.02
C VAL A 244 14.57 10.24 -11.04
N ARG A 245 13.48 10.51 -10.33
CA ARG A 245 12.29 9.65 -10.36
C ARG A 245 11.68 9.55 -11.75
N LEU A 246 11.56 10.68 -12.45
CA LEU A 246 11.05 10.70 -13.82
C LEU A 246 11.94 9.93 -14.80
N TYR A 247 13.26 10.10 -14.71
CA TYR A 247 14.21 9.34 -15.52
C TYR A 247 14.09 7.82 -15.26
N ASN A 248 14.05 7.42 -13.99
CA ASN A 248 13.92 6.02 -13.64
C ASN A 248 12.60 5.41 -14.14
N ALA A 249 11.50 6.16 -14.13
CA ALA A 249 10.23 5.70 -14.66
C ALA A 249 10.28 5.36 -16.17
N PHE A 250 11.09 6.08 -16.96
CA PHE A 250 11.35 5.70 -18.36
C PHE A 250 12.17 4.42 -18.44
N ILE A 251 13.22 4.25 -17.60
CA ILE A 251 14.04 3.03 -17.57
C ILE A 251 13.17 1.82 -17.18
N ASP A 252 12.32 1.96 -16.17
CA ASP A 252 11.43 0.90 -15.67
C ASP A 252 10.41 0.45 -16.74
N LYS A 253 10.08 1.36 -17.70
CA LYS A 253 9.23 1.08 -18.87
C LYS A 253 10.00 0.62 -20.12
N GLY A 254 11.25 0.22 -19.98
CA GLY A 254 12.06 -0.43 -21.02
C GLY A 254 12.82 0.51 -21.96
N TRP A 255 12.85 1.82 -21.67
CA TRP A 255 13.59 2.77 -22.51
C TRP A 255 15.11 2.63 -22.35
N LYS A 256 15.87 2.74 -23.46
CA LYS A 256 17.34 2.80 -23.41
C LYS A 256 17.79 4.08 -22.70
N GLN A 257 18.91 4.03 -21.96
CA GLN A 257 19.36 5.14 -21.10
C GLN A 257 19.46 6.50 -21.81
N THR A 258 19.97 6.52 -23.06
CA THR A 258 20.11 7.75 -23.86
C THR A 258 18.75 8.34 -24.23
N GLU A 259 17.82 7.52 -24.63
CA GLU A 259 16.47 7.90 -25.02
C GLU A 259 15.64 8.30 -23.79
N ALA A 260 15.70 7.52 -22.70
CA ALA A 260 15.07 7.83 -21.42
C ALA A 260 15.48 9.21 -20.91
N LYS A 261 16.76 9.57 -21.03
CA LYS A 261 17.25 10.90 -20.64
C LYS A 261 16.66 12.03 -21.48
N SER A 262 16.54 11.84 -22.78
CA SER A 262 15.96 12.83 -23.71
C SER A 262 14.46 12.97 -23.47
N GLN A 263 13.73 11.87 -23.37
CA GLN A 263 12.29 11.87 -23.15
C GLN A 263 11.92 12.44 -21.77
N ALA A 264 12.66 12.08 -20.73
CA ALA A 264 12.48 12.66 -19.40
C ALA A 264 12.73 14.17 -19.39
N ALA A 265 13.72 14.66 -20.12
CA ALA A 265 13.99 16.09 -20.24
C ALA A 265 12.87 16.81 -21.00
N HIS A 266 12.34 16.21 -22.06
CA HIS A 266 11.20 16.75 -22.80
C HIS A 266 9.95 16.84 -21.90
N LEU A 267 9.56 15.73 -21.26
CA LEU A 267 8.40 15.69 -20.39
C LEU A 267 8.55 16.65 -19.19
N TRP A 268 9.79 16.81 -18.68
CA TRP A 268 10.11 17.77 -17.64
C TRP A 268 9.91 19.22 -18.07
N SER A 269 10.11 19.57 -19.33
CA SER A 269 9.93 20.93 -19.83
C SER A 269 8.49 21.44 -19.72
N GLU A 270 7.53 20.54 -19.54
CA GLU A 270 6.12 20.82 -19.35
C GLU A 270 5.73 20.92 -17.85
N ALA A 271 6.70 20.70 -16.94
CA ALA A 271 6.45 20.71 -15.51
C ALA A 271 6.22 22.12 -14.97
N ASP A 272 5.18 22.27 -14.13
CA ASP A 272 5.01 23.47 -13.30
C ASP A 272 5.92 23.35 -12.06
N VAL A 273 6.99 24.14 -12.05
CA VAL A 273 8.03 24.10 -11.01
C VAL A 273 8.13 25.46 -10.34
N SER A 274 7.99 25.49 -9.03
CA SER A 274 8.21 26.68 -8.21
C SER A 274 9.58 26.61 -7.51
N GLY A 275 10.53 27.41 -8.02
CA GLY A 275 11.89 27.46 -7.51
C GLY A 275 12.64 26.14 -7.68
N ASP A 276 13.09 25.54 -6.56
CA ASP A 276 13.81 24.26 -6.52
C ASP A 276 12.94 23.03 -6.18
N LYS A 277 11.59 23.21 -6.19
CA LYS A 277 10.61 22.18 -5.81
C LYS A 277 9.48 22.08 -6.84
N ILE A 278 8.92 20.89 -6.95
CA ILE A 278 7.69 20.58 -7.69
C ILE A 278 6.68 19.99 -6.70
N THR A 279 5.38 20.27 -6.87
CA THR A 279 4.37 19.61 -6.05
C THR A 279 4.34 18.11 -6.33
N GLN A 280 3.98 17.30 -5.32
CA GLN A 280 3.88 15.85 -5.51
C GLN A 280 2.85 15.52 -6.59
N ASP A 281 1.71 16.21 -6.62
CA ASP A 281 0.65 15.97 -7.61
C ASP A 281 1.13 16.28 -9.06
N ASN A 282 1.90 17.36 -9.26
CA ASN A 282 2.48 17.66 -10.57
C ASN A 282 3.53 16.60 -10.98
N LEU A 283 4.34 16.10 -10.03
CA LEU A 283 5.27 15.03 -10.31
C LEU A 283 4.53 13.72 -10.66
N ASP A 284 3.51 13.37 -9.91
CA ASP A 284 2.71 12.15 -10.16
C ASP A 284 2.00 12.24 -11.51
N SER A 285 1.51 13.41 -11.91
CA SER A 285 0.95 13.68 -13.25
C SER A 285 1.98 13.46 -14.35
N LEU A 286 3.24 13.87 -14.15
CA LEU A 286 4.32 13.61 -15.11
C LEU A 286 4.66 12.13 -15.19
N LEU A 287 4.76 11.45 -14.05
CA LEU A 287 5.06 10.02 -13.97
C LEU A 287 3.99 9.16 -14.66
N ALA A 288 2.72 9.51 -14.51
CA ALA A 288 1.60 8.84 -15.18
C ALA A 288 1.65 8.95 -16.71
N ARG A 289 2.30 9.98 -17.24
CA ARG A 289 2.43 10.22 -18.70
C ARG A 289 3.63 9.53 -19.33
N VAL A 290 4.47 8.84 -18.57
CA VAL A 290 5.64 8.10 -19.10
C VAL A 290 5.14 6.90 -19.93
N PRO A 291 5.37 6.87 -21.25
CA PRO A 291 4.93 5.76 -22.09
C PRO A 291 5.88 4.56 -21.96
N ALA A 292 5.39 3.36 -22.30
CA ALA A 292 6.26 2.21 -22.52
C ALA A 292 7.18 2.46 -23.72
N ALA A 293 8.37 1.87 -23.72
CA ALA A 293 9.22 1.86 -24.89
C ALA A 293 8.51 1.13 -26.05
N ALA A 294 8.66 1.63 -27.29
CA ALA A 294 8.17 0.91 -28.45
C ALA A 294 8.92 -0.44 -28.55
N GLU A 295 8.19 -1.55 -28.74
CA GLU A 295 8.82 -2.82 -29.10
C GLU A 295 9.63 -2.63 -30.38
N GLU A 296 10.90 -3.04 -30.39
CA GLU A 296 11.68 -3.13 -31.64
C GLU A 296 10.96 -4.17 -32.50
N THR A 297 10.18 -3.73 -33.47
CA THR A 297 9.72 -4.62 -34.54
C THR A 297 10.96 -5.12 -35.27
N ASP A 298 11.19 -6.42 -35.16
CA ASP A 298 12.26 -7.12 -35.89
C ASP A 298 12.02 -6.95 -37.39
N VAL A 299 12.67 -5.96 -38.01
CA VAL A 299 12.56 -5.65 -39.46
C VAL A 299 13.34 -6.66 -40.29
N PHE A 300 13.74 -7.79 -39.73
CA PHE A 300 14.39 -8.89 -40.43
C PHE A 300 13.53 -10.17 -40.50
N ALA A 301 12.25 -10.02 -40.89
CA ALA A 301 11.57 -11.12 -41.53
C ALA A 301 12.00 -11.08 -43.02
N VAL A 302 13.11 -11.70 -43.33
CA VAL A 302 13.50 -11.99 -44.72
C VAL A 302 12.46 -12.97 -45.28
N ASP A 303 11.66 -12.51 -46.23
CA ASP A 303 10.86 -13.36 -47.10
C ASP A 303 11.74 -14.44 -47.77
N THR A 304 11.69 -15.67 -47.25
CA THR A 304 12.23 -16.84 -47.89
C THR A 304 11.12 -17.61 -48.62
N GLU A 305 10.46 -16.95 -49.56
CA GLU A 305 9.66 -17.63 -50.59
C GLU A 305 10.00 -17.05 -51.96
N GLU A 306 11.12 -17.49 -52.51
CA GLU A 306 11.35 -17.52 -53.96
C GLU A 306 12.70 -18.22 -54.27
N VAL A 307 12.76 -19.53 -54.15
CA VAL A 307 13.60 -20.40 -55.03
C VAL A 307 13.06 -21.82 -54.92
N ALA A 308 12.04 -22.17 -55.70
CA ALA A 308 11.80 -23.53 -56.17
C ALA A 308 10.88 -23.48 -57.39
N SER A 309 11.51 -23.29 -58.54
CA SER A 309 10.98 -23.73 -59.84
C SER A 309 12.12 -24.22 -60.69
#